data_cc19035d3caaf7e2b5be60d94a9241c3
#
_entry.id   cc19035d3caaf7e2b5be60d94a9241c3
#
_cell.length_a   1.000
_cell.length_b   1.000
_cell.length_c   1.000
_cell.angle_alpha   90.00
_cell.angle_beta   90.00
_cell.angle_gamma   90.00
#
_symmetry.space_group_name_H-M   'P 1'
#
loop_
_entity.id
_entity.type
_entity.pdbx_description
1 polymer ?
#
loop_
_entity_poly.entity_id
_entity_poly.type
_entity_poly.pdbx_seq_one_letter_code
_entity_poly.pdbx_strand_id
1 'polypeptide(L)'
;MSGKQAGKQAGIQLTRRTFIKAAGATGVTVYVLWSSPAWVGPRIALAAELSTLDSAQAKEMLAMTRQLFPHDKLGDEYYWVVVESIDKDMAGSPELKTRIQDGLAQLNQAAGGDFSAASADKQVEAMKKLEDTPFFSDMLNKTQFYFYNNKTVWPKFGYDGSSWEKGGYIDRGFNDVTWTDG
;
A
#
# COMPACT_ATOMS: atom_id res chain seq x y z
N MET A 1 27.74 -56.27 24.68
CA MET A 1 27.83 -55.91 23.23
C MET A 1 26.67 -54.99 22.91
N SER A 2 26.94 -53.74 22.84
CA SER A 2 25.94 -52.66 22.73
C SER A 2 25.93 -52.12 21.28
N GLY A 3 24.84 -52.32 20.59
CA GLY A 3 24.63 -51.81 19.25
C GLY A 3 23.92 -50.48 19.27
N LYS A 4 24.70 -49.41 18.92
CA LYS A 4 24.23 -48.04 18.74
C LYS A 4 23.46 -47.94 17.43
N GLN A 5 22.13 -47.76 17.47
CA GLN A 5 21.37 -47.38 16.28
C GLN A 5 21.41 -45.86 16.08
N ALA A 6 22.06 -45.44 15.01
CA ALA A 6 22.06 -44.07 14.56
C ALA A 6 20.75 -43.75 13.85
N GLY A 7 19.92 -42.90 14.44
CA GLY A 7 18.70 -42.37 13.83
C GLY A 7 19.04 -41.45 12.67
N LYS A 8 18.66 -41.86 11.47
CA LYS A 8 18.72 -41.08 10.25
C LYS A 8 17.63 -40.03 10.27
N GLN A 9 17.95 -38.78 10.55
CA GLN A 9 16.99 -37.66 10.34
C GLN A 9 16.77 -37.48 8.85
N ALA A 10 15.58 -37.84 8.39
CA ALA A 10 15.14 -37.55 7.04
C ALA A 10 14.81 -36.06 6.93
N GLY A 11 15.69 -35.29 6.36
CA GLY A 11 15.42 -33.91 5.99
C GLY A 11 14.30 -33.84 4.95
N ILE A 12 13.21 -33.16 5.30
CA ILE A 12 12.09 -32.94 4.39
C ILE A 12 12.58 -32.01 3.29
N GLN A 13 12.78 -32.53 2.09
CA GLN A 13 13.04 -31.72 0.90
C GLN A 13 11.74 -31.07 0.46
N LEU A 14 11.58 -29.77 0.75
CA LEU A 14 10.45 -28.97 0.29
C LEU A 14 10.63 -28.68 -1.20
N THR A 15 9.94 -29.44 -2.06
CA THR A 15 9.82 -29.13 -3.47
C THR A 15 8.72 -28.08 -3.69
N ARG A 16 8.78 -27.30 -4.78
CA ARG A 16 7.75 -26.30 -5.15
C ARG A 16 6.33 -26.86 -5.14
N ARG A 17 6.16 -28.14 -5.48
CA ARG A 17 4.84 -28.85 -5.43
C ARG A 17 4.36 -29.10 -4.01
N THR A 18 5.24 -29.35 -3.05
CA THR A 18 4.88 -29.62 -1.65
C THR A 18 4.49 -28.33 -0.94
N PHE A 19 5.12 -27.20 -1.29
CA PHE A 19 4.77 -25.88 -0.76
C PHE A 19 3.34 -25.46 -1.16
N ILE A 20 2.96 -25.67 -2.42
CA ILE A 20 1.62 -25.32 -2.92
C ILE A 20 0.52 -26.17 -2.24
N LYS A 21 0.80 -27.46 -1.91
CA LYS A 21 -0.15 -28.30 -1.21
C LYS A 21 -0.33 -27.98 0.27
N ALA A 22 0.72 -27.46 0.93
CA ALA A 22 0.65 -27.06 2.34
C ALA A 22 -0.14 -25.74 2.54
N ALA A 23 -0.09 -24.82 1.59
CA ALA A 23 -0.84 -23.57 1.62
C ALA A 23 -2.38 -23.77 1.49
N GLY A 24 -2.82 -24.86 0.89
CA GLY A 24 -4.26 -25.18 0.74
C GLY A 24 -4.95 -25.67 1.99
N ALA A 25 -4.23 -26.03 3.06
CA ALA A 25 -4.82 -26.62 4.28
C ALA A 25 -5.18 -25.58 5.35
N THR A 26 -4.76 -24.33 5.22
CA THR A 26 -4.95 -23.28 6.24
C THR A 26 -5.92 -22.16 5.83
N GLY A 27 -6.70 -22.33 4.76
CA GLY A 27 -7.72 -21.34 4.35
C GLY A 27 -7.18 -20.02 3.82
N VAL A 28 -5.87 -19.89 3.62
CA VAL A 28 -5.26 -18.72 2.96
C VAL A 28 -5.25 -18.98 1.47
N THR A 29 -6.23 -18.46 0.75
CA THR A 29 -6.27 -18.52 -0.70
C THR A 29 -5.30 -17.52 -1.28
N VAL A 30 -4.09 -17.96 -1.63
CA VAL A 30 -3.11 -17.13 -2.36
C VAL A 30 -3.57 -17.04 -3.82
N TYR A 31 -4.22 -15.96 -4.21
CA TYR A 31 -4.49 -15.65 -5.60
C TYR A 31 -3.20 -15.16 -6.28
N VAL A 32 -2.57 -16.05 -7.04
CA VAL A 32 -1.51 -15.67 -7.97
C VAL A 32 -2.17 -15.08 -9.22
N LEU A 33 -2.21 -13.77 -9.32
CA LEU A 33 -2.62 -13.07 -10.54
C LEU A 33 -1.53 -13.21 -11.60
N TRP A 34 -1.79 -14.07 -12.60
CA TRP A 34 -0.91 -14.40 -13.73
C TRP A 34 -1.11 -13.42 -14.91
N SER A 35 -0.99 -12.14 -14.72
CA SER A 35 -1.12 -11.20 -15.84
C SER A 35 -0.21 -9.96 -15.81
N SER A 36 0.94 -10.03 -15.14
CA SER A 36 1.98 -9.01 -15.32
C SER A 36 3.36 -9.59 -15.01
N PRO A 37 4.32 -9.56 -15.96
CA PRO A 37 5.61 -10.22 -15.83
C PRO A 37 6.66 -9.47 -15.00
N ALA A 38 6.25 -8.49 -14.17
CA ALA A 38 7.19 -7.76 -13.34
C ALA A 38 6.61 -7.54 -11.95
N TRP A 39 7.24 -8.14 -10.94
CA TRP A 39 7.05 -7.82 -9.53
C TRP A 39 5.93 -8.54 -8.73
N VAL A 40 6.04 -9.84 -8.54
CA VAL A 40 5.16 -10.62 -7.63
C VAL A 40 5.78 -10.88 -6.24
N GLY A 41 7.03 -10.51 -6.00
CA GLY A 41 7.76 -10.94 -4.79
C GLY A 41 7.38 -10.27 -3.46
N PRO A 42 7.33 -8.93 -3.30
CA PRO A 42 7.10 -8.28 -2.01
C PRO A 42 5.64 -8.01 -1.65
N ARG A 43 4.73 -7.91 -2.63
CA ARG A 43 3.34 -7.45 -2.40
C ARG A 43 2.45 -8.43 -1.65
N ILE A 44 2.73 -9.73 -1.72
CA ILE A 44 1.95 -10.75 -1.00
C ILE A 44 2.31 -10.77 0.49
N ALA A 45 3.55 -10.43 0.82
CA ALA A 45 4.00 -10.34 2.22
C ALA A 45 3.44 -9.09 2.92
N LEU A 46 3.28 -7.97 2.19
CA LEU A 46 2.77 -6.71 2.74
C LEU A 46 1.31 -6.80 3.19
N ALA A 47 0.44 -7.51 2.44
CA ALA A 47 -0.95 -7.69 2.82
C ALA A 47 -1.16 -8.58 4.08
N ALA A 48 -0.13 -9.32 4.51
CA ALA A 48 -0.19 -10.17 5.70
C ALA A 48 0.01 -9.41 7.02
N GLU A 49 0.40 -8.14 6.98
CA GLU A 49 0.68 -7.32 8.16
C GLU A 49 -0.46 -6.34 8.52
N LEU A 50 -1.51 -6.26 7.70
CA LEU A 50 -2.65 -5.39 7.98
C LEU A 50 -3.52 -6.00 9.09
N SER A 51 -3.96 -5.15 10.02
CA SER A 51 -4.67 -5.57 11.24
C SER A 51 -6.18 -5.36 11.17
N THR A 52 -6.64 -4.43 10.35
CA THR A 52 -8.06 -4.02 10.27
C THR A 52 -8.66 -4.13 8.88
N LEU A 53 -7.85 -4.02 7.84
CA LEU A 53 -8.25 -4.13 6.44
C LEU A 53 -8.07 -5.56 5.93
N ASP A 54 -9.04 -6.04 5.19
CA ASP A 54 -8.85 -7.24 4.38
C ASP A 54 -8.11 -6.93 3.06
N SER A 55 -7.77 -7.96 2.30
CA SER A 55 -6.99 -7.80 1.07
C SER A 55 -7.73 -7.06 -0.05
N ALA A 56 -9.06 -7.10 -0.07
CA ALA A 56 -9.88 -6.38 -1.04
C ALA A 56 -9.93 -4.90 -0.68
N GLN A 57 -10.27 -4.58 0.56
CA GLN A 57 -10.27 -3.21 1.10
C GLN A 57 -8.91 -2.53 0.96
N ALA A 58 -7.82 -3.25 1.18
CA ALA A 58 -6.47 -2.71 1.01
C ALA A 58 -6.16 -2.34 -0.45
N LYS A 59 -6.62 -3.13 -1.43
CA LYS A 59 -6.49 -2.82 -2.85
C LYS A 59 -7.33 -1.62 -3.25
N GLU A 60 -8.56 -1.54 -2.77
CA GLU A 60 -9.46 -0.40 -3.00
C GLU A 60 -8.86 0.88 -2.45
N MET A 61 -8.34 0.84 -1.22
CA MET A 61 -7.66 1.97 -0.60
C MET A 61 -6.39 2.37 -1.37
N LEU A 62 -5.58 1.41 -1.82
CA LEU A 62 -4.41 1.65 -2.66
C LEU A 62 -4.81 2.34 -3.97
N ALA A 63 -5.85 1.84 -4.66
CA ALA A 63 -6.34 2.44 -5.88
C ALA A 63 -6.84 3.88 -5.64
N MET A 64 -7.56 4.13 -4.54
CA MET A 64 -8.02 5.48 -4.17
C MET A 64 -6.85 6.42 -3.89
N THR A 65 -5.84 6.00 -3.12
CA THR A 65 -4.68 6.84 -2.80
C THR A 65 -3.90 7.23 -4.06
N ARG A 66 -3.80 6.34 -5.05
CA ARG A 66 -3.19 6.63 -6.35
C ARG A 66 -3.98 7.63 -7.18
N GLN A 67 -5.31 7.58 -7.13
CA GLN A 67 -6.17 8.55 -7.83
C GLN A 67 -6.17 9.92 -7.16
N LEU A 68 -6.05 9.97 -5.82
CA LEU A 68 -5.96 11.24 -5.08
C LEU A 68 -4.68 12.03 -5.41
N PHE A 69 -3.55 11.34 -5.52
CA PHE A 69 -2.24 11.94 -5.82
C PHE A 69 -1.51 11.13 -6.90
N PRO A 70 -1.89 11.27 -8.17
CA PRO A 70 -1.32 10.48 -9.25
C PRO A 70 0.11 10.92 -9.58
N HIS A 71 1.07 10.02 -9.38
CA HIS A 71 2.46 10.20 -9.76
C HIS A 71 2.91 9.01 -10.61
N ASP A 72 2.93 9.18 -11.91
CA ASP A 72 3.17 8.11 -12.90
C ASP A 72 4.53 7.42 -12.72
N LYS A 73 5.52 8.15 -12.21
CA LYS A 73 6.88 7.66 -12.00
C LYS A 73 7.06 6.88 -10.70
N LEU A 74 6.04 6.85 -9.82
CA LEU A 74 6.12 6.17 -8.53
C LEU A 74 5.29 4.89 -8.55
N GLY A 75 5.90 3.80 -8.07
CA GLY A 75 5.22 2.51 -7.95
C GLY A 75 4.29 2.45 -6.74
N ASP A 76 3.52 1.35 -6.66
CA ASP A 76 2.56 1.13 -5.57
C ASP A 76 3.22 1.01 -4.19
N GLU A 77 4.51 0.67 -4.13
CA GLU A 77 5.28 0.56 -2.89
C GLU A 77 5.29 1.86 -2.09
N TYR A 78 5.27 3.01 -2.75
CA TYR A 78 5.22 4.31 -2.09
C TYR A 78 3.84 4.64 -1.52
N TYR A 79 2.78 4.19 -2.19
CA TYR A 79 1.39 4.35 -1.73
C TYR A 79 1.00 3.31 -0.69
N TRP A 80 1.64 2.14 -0.72
CA TRP A 80 1.37 1.10 0.26
C TRP A 80 1.67 1.55 1.70
N VAL A 81 2.70 2.36 1.89
CA VAL A 81 3.01 2.97 3.19
C VAL A 81 1.83 3.79 3.74
N VAL A 82 1.05 4.42 2.85
CA VAL A 82 -0.16 5.14 3.23
C VAL A 82 -1.23 4.17 3.73
N VAL A 83 -1.46 3.07 2.99
CA VAL A 83 -2.43 2.03 3.37
C VAL A 83 -2.09 1.45 4.74
N GLU A 84 -0.84 1.06 4.98
CA GLU A 84 -0.37 0.56 6.28
C GLU A 84 -0.55 1.58 7.41
N SER A 85 -0.29 2.85 7.12
CA SER A 85 -0.41 3.90 8.13
C SER A 85 -1.88 4.16 8.51
N ILE A 86 -2.78 4.15 7.52
CA ILE A 86 -4.22 4.28 7.77
C ILE A 86 -4.75 3.05 8.52
N ASP A 87 -4.30 1.83 8.18
CA ASP A 87 -4.67 0.61 8.90
C ASP A 87 -4.28 0.67 10.38
N LYS A 88 -3.09 1.17 10.68
CA LYS A 88 -2.63 1.42 12.06
C LYS A 88 -3.51 2.45 12.80
N ASP A 89 -3.87 3.53 12.13
CA ASP A 89 -4.78 4.53 12.69
C ASP A 89 -6.16 3.93 13.00
N MET A 90 -6.68 3.10 12.08
CA MET A 90 -7.95 2.40 12.25
C MET A 90 -7.91 1.43 13.43
N ALA A 91 -6.78 0.76 13.68
CA ALA A 91 -6.60 -0.11 14.83
C ALA A 91 -6.71 0.66 16.16
N GLY A 92 -6.28 1.92 16.18
CA GLY A 92 -6.37 2.81 17.34
C GLY A 92 -7.70 3.56 17.50
N SER A 93 -8.57 3.56 16.48
CA SER A 93 -9.82 4.32 16.47
C SER A 93 -10.97 3.54 15.83
N PRO A 94 -11.86 2.92 16.63
CA PRO A 94 -13.03 2.20 16.12
C PRO A 94 -13.96 3.08 15.26
N GLU A 95 -14.08 4.35 15.59
CA GLU A 95 -14.88 5.31 14.82
C GLU A 95 -14.29 5.54 13.43
N LEU A 96 -12.97 5.76 13.34
CA LEU A 96 -12.28 5.89 12.07
C LEU A 96 -12.39 4.60 11.25
N LYS A 97 -12.23 3.44 11.91
CA LYS A 97 -12.37 2.14 11.26
C LYS A 97 -13.72 1.99 10.60
N THR A 98 -14.81 2.24 11.34
CA THR A 98 -16.17 2.15 10.79
C THR A 98 -16.35 3.11 9.61
N ARG A 99 -15.93 4.36 9.76
CA ARG A 99 -16.06 5.37 8.70
C ARG A 99 -15.28 5.00 7.42
N ILE A 100 -14.07 4.47 7.55
CA ILE A 100 -13.28 4.05 6.40
C ILE A 100 -13.89 2.81 5.74
N GLN A 101 -14.30 1.79 6.51
CA GLN A 101 -14.90 0.58 5.96
C GLN A 101 -16.23 0.86 5.26
N ASP A 102 -17.10 1.68 5.85
CA ASP A 102 -18.36 2.12 5.25
C ASP A 102 -18.10 2.96 3.99
N GLY A 103 -17.08 3.82 4.03
CA GLY A 103 -16.69 4.64 2.91
C GLY A 103 -16.17 3.83 1.71
N LEU A 104 -15.37 2.79 1.94
CA LEU A 104 -14.92 1.87 0.90
C LEU A 104 -16.10 1.10 0.29
N ALA A 105 -17.06 0.66 1.11
CA ALA A 105 -18.28 0.02 0.61
C ALA A 105 -19.10 0.98 -0.27
N GLN A 106 -19.26 2.24 0.13
CA GLN A 106 -19.93 3.26 -0.68
C GLN A 106 -19.15 3.56 -1.98
N LEU A 107 -17.82 3.56 -1.93
CA LEU A 107 -16.96 3.77 -3.09
C LEU A 107 -17.15 2.66 -4.13
N ASN A 108 -17.21 1.40 -3.69
CA ASN A 108 -17.55 0.26 -4.54
C ASN A 108 -18.93 0.37 -5.17
N GLN A 109 -19.93 0.76 -4.38
CA GLN A 109 -21.27 0.98 -4.87
C GLN A 109 -21.31 2.11 -5.93
N ALA A 110 -20.59 3.20 -5.69
CA ALA A 110 -20.51 4.34 -6.60
C ALA A 110 -19.80 3.99 -7.92
N ALA A 111 -18.82 3.06 -7.89
CA ALA A 111 -18.11 2.53 -9.04
C ALA A 111 -18.91 1.48 -9.83
N GLY A 112 -19.99 0.94 -9.24
CA GLY A 112 -20.81 -0.12 -9.81
C GLY A 112 -20.23 -1.52 -9.63
N GLY A 113 -19.32 -1.71 -8.64
CA GLY A 113 -18.64 -2.96 -8.32
C GLY A 113 -17.28 -2.73 -7.67
N ASP A 114 -16.33 -3.60 -7.93
CA ASP A 114 -14.95 -3.48 -7.40
C ASP A 114 -14.27 -2.20 -7.94
N PHE A 115 -14.10 -1.23 -7.06
CA PHE A 115 -13.45 0.05 -7.36
C PHE A 115 -12.02 -0.14 -7.86
N SER A 116 -11.28 -1.08 -7.27
CA SER A 116 -9.88 -1.32 -7.63
C SER A 116 -9.71 -1.87 -9.06
N ALA A 117 -10.73 -2.54 -9.59
CA ALA A 117 -10.75 -3.09 -10.94
C ALA A 117 -11.40 -2.14 -11.96
N ALA A 118 -12.03 -1.04 -11.53
CA ALA A 118 -12.66 -0.08 -12.40
C ALA A 118 -11.64 0.72 -13.23
N SER A 119 -12.05 1.25 -14.39
CA SER A 119 -11.20 2.16 -15.16
C SER A 119 -10.94 3.46 -14.39
N ALA A 120 -9.83 4.13 -14.71
CA ALA A 120 -9.44 5.39 -14.05
C ALA A 120 -10.59 6.44 -14.07
N ASP A 121 -11.27 6.60 -15.19
CA ASP A 121 -12.41 7.52 -15.33
C ASP A 121 -13.53 7.16 -14.37
N LYS A 122 -13.90 5.88 -14.28
CA LYS A 122 -14.94 5.41 -13.35
C LYS A 122 -14.52 5.57 -11.88
N GLN A 123 -13.23 5.36 -11.57
CA GLN A 123 -12.69 5.60 -10.25
C GLN A 123 -12.85 7.08 -9.86
N VAL A 124 -12.47 8.00 -10.76
CA VAL A 124 -12.62 9.43 -10.52
C VAL A 124 -14.11 9.83 -10.38
N GLU A 125 -15.00 9.30 -11.22
CA GLU A 125 -16.44 9.54 -11.10
C GLU A 125 -17.01 9.04 -9.76
N ALA A 126 -16.60 7.86 -9.32
CA ALA A 126 -17.03 7.31 -8.02
C ALA A 126 -16.52 8.18 -6.87
N MET A 127 -15.28 8.62 -6.92
CA MET A 127 -14.69 9.50 -5.91
C MET A 127 -15.40 10.86 -5.83
N LYS A 128 -15.76 11.47 -6.97
CA LYS A 128 -16.51 12.73 -7.02
C LYS A 128 -17.88 12.64 -6.34
N LYS A 129 -18.53 11.48 -6.36
CA LYS A 129 -19.82 11.29 -5.67
C LYS A 129 -19.70 11.30 -4.15
N LEU A 130 -18.49 11.09 -3.64
CA LEU A 130 -18.20 11.03 -2.21
C LEU A 130 -17.36 12.21 -1.70
N GLU A 131 -17.03 13.20 -2.55
CA GLU A 131 -16.07 14.27 -2.20
C GLU A 131 -16.49 15.11 -0.98
N ASP A 132 -17.79 15.27 -0.74
CA ASP A 132 -18.33 16.01 0.41
C ASP A 132 -18.46 15.15 1.68
N THR A 133 -18.02 13.89 1.66
CA THR A 133 -18.14 13.00 2.82
C THR A 133 -16.95 13.10 3.76
N PRO A 134 -17.15 12.85 5.06
CA PRO A 134 -16.05 12.74 6.02
C PRO A 134 -15.03 11.64 5.66
N PHE A 135 -15.48 10.55 5.03
CA PHE A 135 -14.61 9.50 4.50
C PHE A 135 -13.61 10.06 3.48
N PHE A 136 -14.10 10.79 2.47
CA PHE A 136 -13.23 11.36 1.44
C PHE A 136 -12.23 12.35 2.03
N SER A 137 -12.69 13.22 2.95
CA SER A 137 -11.82 14.17 3.65
C SER A 137 -10.71 13.46 4.45
N ASP A 138 -11.04 12.38 5.18
CA ASP A 138 -10.05 11.57 5.88
C ASP A 138 -9.05 10.94 4.93
N MET A 139 -9.52 10.34 3.84
CA MET A 139 -8.65 9.71 2.84
C MET A 139 -7.72 10.71 2.17
N LEU A 140 -8.23 11.88 1.80
CA LEU A 140 -7.45 12.95 1.19
C LEU A 140 -6.34 13.44 2.13
N ASN A 141 -6.72 13.82 3.36
CA ASN A 141 -5.79 14.39 4.35
C ASN A 141 -4.73 13.36 4.79
N LYS A 142 -5.16 12.12 5.07
CA LYS A 142 -4.24 11.05 5.47
C LYS A 142 -3.31 10.64 4.34
N THR A 143 -3.82 10.55 3.10
CA THR A 143 -2.99 10.25 1.93
C THR A 143 -1.93 11.34 1.73
N GLN A 144 -2.33 12.61 1.74
CA GLN A 144 -1.39 13.72 1.65
C GLN A 144 -0.33 13.67 2.73
N PHE A 145 -0.76 13.50 3.98
CA PHE A 145 0.16 13.48 5.12
C PHE A 145 1.16 12.32 5.04
N TYR A 146 0.69 11.09 4.94
CA TYR A 146 1.56 9.92 4.97
C TYR A 146 2.42 9.77 3.71
N PHE A 147 1.91 10.15 2.55
CA PHE A 147 2.64 10.07 1.30
C PHE A 147 3.81 11.07 1.27
N TYR A 148 3.55 12.35 1.53
CA TYR A 148 4.58 13.39 1.44
C TYR A 148 5.50 13.48 2.66
N ASN A 149 5.12 12.93 3.81
CA ASN A 149 6.04 12.75 4.94
C ASN A 149 6.92 11.50 4.83
N ASN A 150 6.68 10.65 3.85
CA ASN A 150 7.52 9.50 3.61
C ASN A 150 8.87 9.92 3.03
N LYS A 151 9.94 9.82 3.84
CA LYS A 151 11.31 10.19 3.45
C LYS A 151 11.83 9.46 2.21
N THR A 152 11.28 8.28 1.87
CA THR A 152 11.66 7.53 0.67
C THR A 152 11.14 8.16 -0.63
N VAL A 153 10.08 8.97 -0.52
CA VAL A 153 9.47 9.70 -1.65
C VAL A 153 10.23 10.99 -1.95
N TRP A 154 10.82 11.66 -0.94
CA TRP A 154 11.47 12.95 -1.07
C TRP A 154 12.52 13.04 -2.19
N PRO A 155 13.47 12.09 -2.31
CA PRO A 155 14.45 12.13 -3.40
C PRO A 155 13.83 11.99 -4.79
N LYS A 156 12.63 11.40 -4.90
CA LYS A 156 11.92 11.25 -6.16
C LYS A 156 11.37 12.57 -6.69
N PHE A 157 11.17 13.53 -5.81
CA PHE A 157 10.75 14.89 -6.11
C PHE A 157 11.91 15.92 -6.07
N GLY A 158 13.14 15.47 -5.86
CA GLY A 158 14.28 16.35 -5.68
C GLY A 158 14.26 17.11 -4.35
N TYR A 159 13.44 16.67 -3.38
CA TYR A 159 13.40 17.29 -2.06
C TYR A 159 14.43 16.64 -1.13
N ASP A 160 15.39 17.43 -0.72
CA ASP A 160 16.53 17.01 0.09
C ASP A 160 16.22 16.85 1.59
N GLY A 161 15.00 17.15 2.01
CA GLY A 161 14.59 17.16 3.40
C GLY A 161 14.67 18.55 4.05
N SER A 162 14.48 18.59 5.36
CA SER A 162 14.44 19.84 6.13
C SER A 162 15.77 20.58 6.06
N SER A 163 15.72 21.85 5.67
CA SER A 163 16.89 22.73 5.64
C SER A 163 17.46 22.95 7.04
N TRP A 164 16.64 22.87 8.08
CA TRP A 164 17.08 22.98 9.47
C TRP A 164 18.13 21.94 9.85
N GLU A 165 17.92 20.68 9.46
CA GLU A 165 18.87 19.58 9.71
C GLU A 165 20.21 19.76 8.98
N LYS A 166 20.25 20.65 7.98
CA LYS A 166 21.41 20.92 7.13
C LYS A 166 22.01 22.32 7.34
N GLY A 167 21.71 22.99 8.46
CA GLY A 167 22.23 24.31 8.79
C GLY A 167 21.52 25.49 8.13
N GLY A 168 20.31 25.28 7.61
CA GLY A 168 19.54 26.32 6.92
C GLY A 168 19.96 26.56 5.47
N TYR A 169 19.68 27.74 4.96
CA TYR A 169 19.98 28.16 3.57
C TYR A 169 21.15 29.17 3.46
N ILE A 170 21.95 29.36 4.52
CA ILE A 170 23.04 30.36 4.53
C ILE A 170 24.08 30.06 3.44
N ASP A 171 24.47 28.77 3.31
CA ASP A 171 25.51 28.32 2.38
C ASP A 171 25.00 27.35 1.31
N ARG A 172 23.65 27.31 1.07
CA ARG A 172 23.04 26.36 0.14
C ARG A 172 21.72 26.88 -0.43
N GLY A 173 21.17 26.20 -1.44
CA GLY A 173 19.87 26.52 -2.03
C GLY A 173 19.94 27.60 -3.11
N PHE A 174 21.12 28.08 -3.48
CA PHE A 174 21.28 29.13 -4.46
C PHE A 174 20.91 28.72 -5.89
N ASN A 175 20.98 27.42 -6.19
CA ASN A 175 20.70 26.85 -7.51
C ASN A 175 19.57 25.81 -7.46
N ASP A 176 18.72 25.81 -6.42
CA ASP A 176 17.64 24.83 -6.27
C ASP A 176 16.49 25.05 -7.27
N VAL A 177 16.46 26.23 -7.88
CA VAL A 177 15.41 26.66 -8.81
C VAL A 177 16.02 26.94 -10.17
N THR A 178 15.85 26.02 -11.11
CA THR A 178 16.41 26.14 -12.47
C THR A 178 15.43 26.72 -13.49
N TRP A 179 14.16 26.84 -13.17
CA TRP A 179 13.12 27.36 -14.07
C TRP A 179 13.10 28.90 -14.19
N THR A 180 13.90 29.58 -13.38
CA THR A 180 14.09 31.03 -13.48
C THR A 180 15.20 31.46 -14.49
N ASP A 181 15.97 30.48 -14.99
CA ASP A 181 17.12 30.71 -15.86
C ASP A 181 16.74 30.71 -17.36
N GLY A 182 15.43 30.76 -17.68
CA GLY A 182 14.86 30.71 -19.04
C GLY A 182 14.70 32.07 -19.69
#